data_21113820c5718bb4edf53fd66560749d
#
_entry.id   21113820c5718bb4edf53fd66560749d
#
_cell.length_a   1.000
_cell.length_b   1.000
_cell.length_c   1.000
_cell.angle_alpha   90.00
_cell.angle_beta   90.00
_cell.angle_gamma   90.00
#
_symmetry.space_group_name_H-M   'P 1'
#
loop_
_entity.id
_entity.type
_entity.pdbx_description
1 polymer ?
#
loop_
_entity_poly.entity_id
_entity_poly.type
_entity_poly.pdbx_seq_one_letter_code
_entity_poly.pdbx_strand_id
1 'polypeptide(L)'
;MQGAAFAFVEGLSAIQTNPPIKESHVEMDAAWAMYESMLKIKMGDADTALIYGFGKSSPGNLDSIISLQMDPYYIAPLWPDRVSLAALQAKLLLHQNKITQDEMMATVIQSRENATSNPNALLTDLLTEEIYNADSLVSSPLRAMDCPPISDGASAMVIASEEKAYEFTDNPIWIEGIDHSIESSNLGSRDLSTSPTIQNAIQNLNLTNINFDVAELHTQFSHEVPFLRELLNLKNVPTNLSGGPLVGNVMMCAGLDAIGKTYEYMVKEQLGNGLAHATSGPCLQHNMVVHLERQK
;
A
#
# COMPACT_ATOMS: atom_id res chain seq x y z
N MET A 1 -4.86 -4.75 -24.22
CA MET A 1 -4.56 -3.32 -24.31
C MET A 1 -3.54 -2.82 -23.27
N GLN A 2 -3.20 -3.59 -22.24
CA GLN A 2 -2.15 -3.19 -21.28
C GLN A 2 -0.76 -3.10 -21.93
N GLY A 3 -0.39 -4.02 -22.80
CA GLY A 3 0.96 -4.02 -23.42
C GLY A 3 1.31 -2.81 -24.27
N ALA A 4 0.35 -2.20 -24.96
CA ALA A 4 0.64 -1.03 -25.80
C ALA A 4 0.85 0.27 -25.02
N ALA A 5 0.21 0.40 -23.84
CA ALA A 5 0.40 1.56 -22.98
C ALA A 5 1.76 1.49 -22.25
N PHE A 6 2.19 0.29 -21.83
CA PHE A 6 3.51 0.06 -21.26
C PHE A 6 4.64 0.42 -22.24
N ALA A 7 4.61 -0.13 -23.46
CA ALA A 7 5.62 0.16 -24.48
C ALA A 7 5.73 1.66 -24.79
N PHE A 8 4.63 2.40 -24.77
CA PHE A 8 4.65 3.85 -25.00
C PHE A 8 5.29 4.62 -23.84
N VAL A 9 4.99 4.26 -22.59
CA VAL A 9 5.58 4.90 -21.40
C VAL A 9 7.06 4.56 -21.28
N GLU A 10 7.44 3.33 -21.56
CA GLU A 10 8.85 2.88 -21.64
C GLU A 10 9.62 3.71 -22.66
N GLY A 11 9.10 3.85 -23.88
CA GLY A 11 9.72 4.67 -24.90
C GLY A 11 9.90 6.12 -24.49
N LEU A 12 8.92 6.70 -23.76
CA LEU A 12 9.02 8.07 -23.26
C LEU A 12 10.05 8.19 -22.12
N SER A 13 10.10 7.25 -21.20
CA SER A 13 11.09 7.27 -20.11
C SER A 13 12.51 7.09 -20.66
N ALA A 14 12.71 6.21 -21.63
CA ALA A 14 13.98 6.02 -22.31
C ALA A 14 14.46 7.27 -23.08
N ILE A 15 13.56 8.07 -23.64
CA ILE A 15 13.89 9.34 -24.31
C ILE A 15 14.28 10.41 -23.28
N GLN A 16 13.72 10.39 -22.10
CA GLN A 16 13.93 11.39 -21.05
C GLN A 16 15.21 11.14 -20.21
N THR A 17 15.72 9.92 -20.21
CA THR A 17 16.92 9.54 -19.48
C THR A 17 18.11 9.40 -20.43
N ASN A 18 19.30 9.85 -20.01
CA ASN A 18 20.51 9.71 -20.82
C ASN A 18 20.96 8.23 -20.91
N PRO A 19 21.13 7.68 -22.13
CA PRO A 19 21.73 6.35 -22.28
C PRO A 19 23.20 6.33 -21.79
N PRO A 20 23.71 5.17 -21.30
CA PRO A 20 23.03 3.89 -21.24
C PRO A 20 22.10 3.76 -20.04
N ILE A 21 20.87 3.33 -20.27
CA ILE A 21 19.92 3.01 -19.21
C ILE A 21 19.69 1.50 -19.13
N LYS A 22 19.44 1.02 -17.92
CA LYS A 22 18.94 -0.33 -17.66
C LYS A 22 17.49 -0.21 -17.25
N GLU A 23 16.63 -1.00 -17.82
CA GLU A 23 15.20 -0.99 -17.57
C GLU A 23 14.74 -2.37 -17.12
N SER A 24 13.80 -2.43 -16.18
CA SER A 24 13.12 -3.64 -15.81
C SER A 24 11.68 -3.37 -15.40
N HIS A 25 10.85 -4.41 -15.49
CA HIS A 25 9.42 -4.37 -15.27
C HIS A 25 9.02 -5.30 -14.15
N VAL A 26 8.09 -4.85 -13.32
CA VAL A 26 7.45 -5.66 -12.30
C VAL A 26 5.94 -5.60 -12.52
N GLU A 27 5.30 -6.76 -12.62
CA GLU A 27 3.85 -6.88 -12.87
C GLU A 27 3.02 -6.76 -11.58
N MET A 28 3.46 -5.92 -10.65
CA MET A 28 2.83 -5.70 -9.36
C MET A 28 2.77 -4.21 -9.05
N ASP A 29 2.42 -3.85 -7.82
CA ASP A 29 2.56 -2.47 -7.37
C ASP A 29 4.02 -2.00 -7.47
N ALA A 30 4.23 -0.74 -7.81
CA ALA A 30 5.56 -0.16 -7.96
C ALA A 30 6.44 -0.21 -6.69
N ALA A 31 5.87 -0.54 -5.52
CA ALA A 31 6.64 -0.87 -4.33
C ALA A 31 7.57 -2.07 -4.56
N TRP A 32 7.13 -3.08 -5.32
CA TRP A 32 8.00 -4.23 -5.69
C TRP A 32 9.05 -3.85 -6.72
N ALA A 33 8.76 -2.88 -7.60
CA ALA A 33 9.78 -2.31 -8.48
C ALA A 33 10.85 -1.56 -7.68
N MET A 34 10.48 -0.89 -6.58
CA MET A 34 11.43 -0.29 -5.65
C MET A 34 12.34 -1.36 -5.00
N TYR A 35 11.76 -2.46 -4.54
CA TYR A 35 12.53 -3.57 -3.98
C TYR A 35 13.55 -4.13 -4.99
N GLU A 36 13.14 -4.39 -6.23
CA GLU A 36 14.06 -4.86 -7.27
C GLU A 36 15.15 -3.84 -7.58
N SER A 37 14.80 -2.56 -7.66
CA SER A 37 15.74 -1.48 -7.89
C SER A 37 16.76 -1.36 -6.75
N MET A 38 16.32 -1.51 -5.50
CA MET A 38 17.22 -1.56 -4.34
C MET A 38 18.23 -2.72 -4.46
N LEU A 39 17.79 -3.89 -4.87
CA LEU A 39 18.69 -5.03 -5.07
C LEU A 39 19.74 -4.73 -6.16
N LYS A 40 19.35 -4.12 -7.27
CA LYS A 40 20.28 -3.71 -8.34
C LYS A 40 21.32 -2.70 -7.86
N ILE A 41 20.91 -1.74 -7.04
CA ILE A 41 21.84 -0.77 -6.43
C ILE A 41 22.80 -1.50 -5.47
N LYS A 42 22.29 -2.39 -4.59
CA LYS A 42 23.13 -3.16 -3.68
C LYS A 42 24.10 -4.11 -4.38
N MET A 43 23.77 -4.60 -5.58
CA MET A 43 24.64 -5.42 -6.42
C MET A 43 25.67 -4.60 -7.23
N GLY A 44 25.59 -3.27 -7.21
CA GLY A 44 26.45 -2.40 -7.99
C GLY A 44 26.09 -2.33 -9.47
N ASP A 45 24.88 -2.77 -9.84
CA ASP A 45 24.38 -2.71 -11.21
C ASP A 45 23.93 -1.31 -11.63
N ALA A 46 23.54 -0.49 -10.65
CA ALA A 46 23.13 0.90 -10.81
C ALA A 46 23.45 1.70 -9.55
N ASP A 47 23.72 2.99 -9.69
CA ASP A 47 23.93 3.90 -8.56
C ASP A 47 22.65 4.65 -8.19
N THR A 48 21.74 4.80 -9.15
CA THR A 48 20.45 5.47 -8.99
C THR A 48 19.38 4.72 -9.76
N ALA A 49 18.15 4.74 -9.26
CA ALA A 49 17.01 4.18 -9.96
C ALA A 49 15.80 5.11 -9.87
N LEU A 50 15.15 5.35 -11.00
CA LEU A 50 13.82 5.95 -11.08
C LEU A 50 12.80 4.83 -11.06
N ILE A 51 11.97 4.81 -10.03
CA ILE A 51 10.84 3.90 -9.89
C ILE A 51 9.58 4.69 -10.21
N TYR A 52 8.67 4.10 -10.97
CA TYR A 52 7.35 4.68 -11.19
C TYR A 52 6.29 3.60 -11.39
N GLY A 53 5.07 3.94 -11.03
CA GLY A 53 3.88 3.15 -11.29
C GLY A 53 2.71 4.05 -11.64
N PHE A 54 1.76 3.52 -12.38
CA PHE A 54 0.54 4.23 -12.68
C PHE A 54 -0.62 3.25 -12.85
N GLY A 55 -1.81 3.73 -12.57
CA GLY A 55 -3.05 2.99 -12.78
C GLY A 55 -4.10 3.87 -13.44
N LYS A 56 -4.85 3.27 -14.36
CA LYS A 56 -6.02 3.88 -14.98
C LYS A 56 -7.17 2.90 -14.95
N SER A 57 -7.87 2.88 -13.82
CA SER A 57 -8.94 1.92 -13.52
C SER A 57 -10.34 2.43 -13.89
N SER A 58 -10.50 3.76 -14.04
CA SER A 58 -11.80 4.40 -14.30
C SER A 58 -12.52 3.93 -15.59
N PRO A 59 -11.84 3.61 -16.71
CA PRO A 59 -12.53 3.21 -17.93
C PRO A 59 -12.90 1.72 -17.97
N GLY A 60 -12.51 0.91 -16.99
CA GLY A 60 -12.69 -0.53 -16.95
C GLY A 60 -13.74 -0.98 -15.93
N ASN A 61 -14.03 -2.28 -15.96
CA ASN A 61 -14.75 -2.96 -14.89
C ASN A 61 -13.72 -3.66 -13.99
N LEU A 62 -13.30 -2.96 -12.93
CA LEU A 62 -12.25 -3.42 -12.02
C LEU A 62 -12.61 -4.75 -11.34
N ASP A 63 -13.86 -4.92 -10.91
CA ASP A 63 -14.30 -6.12 -10.20
C ASP A 63 -14.23 -7.35 -11.12
N SER A 64 -14.64 -7.21 -12.39
CA SER A 64 -14.49 -8.29 -13.39
C SER A 64 -13.02 -8.65 -13.65
N ILE A 65 -12.14 -7.65 -13.73
CA ILE A 65 -10.70 -7.88 -13.94
C ILE A 65 -10.11 -8.63 -12.76
N ILE A 66 -10.41 -8.20 -11.53
CA ILE A 66 -9.90 -8.84 -10.31
C ILE A 66 -10.45 -10.27 -10.20
N SER A 67 -11.74 -10.48 -10.46
CA SER A 67 -12.34 -11.84 -10.43
C SER A 67 -11.64 -12.80 -11.40
N LEU A 68 -11.23 -12.33 -12.59
CA LEU A 68 -10.48 -13.12 -13.56
C LEU A 68 -9.04 -13.44 -13.13
N GLN A 69 -8.47 -12.66 -12.24
CA GLN A 69 -7.10 -12.88 -11.70
C GLN A 69 -7.07 -13.82 -10.49
N MET A 70 -8.24 -14.20 -9.97
CA MET A 70 -8.34 -15.14 -8.84
C MET A 70 -7.95 -16.55 -9.25
N ASP A 71 -7.70 -17.39 -8.25
CA ASP A 71 -7.46 -18.82 -8.47
C ASP A 71 -8.52 -19.42 -9.41
N PRO A 72 -8.10 -19.96 -10.57
CA PRO A 72 -9.04 -20.35 -11.63
C PRO A 72 -9.86 -21.58 -11.30
N TYR A 73 -9.47 -22.37 -10.31
CA TYR A 73 -10.10 -23.65 -9.99
C TYR A 73 -11.10 -23.54 -8.83
N TYR A 74 -10.81 -22.71 -7.84
CA TYR A 74 -11.60 -22.68 -6.60
C TYR A 74 -12.31 -21.35 -6.39
N ILE A 75 -11.73 -20.22 -6.79
CA ILE A 75 -12.26 -18.89 -6.48
C ILE A 75 -12.92 -18.25 -7.70
N ALA A 76 -12.25 -18.19 -8.84
CA ALA A 76 -12.80 -17.55 -10.04
C ALA A 76 -14.13 -18.14 -10.51
N PRO A 77 -14.41 -19.48 -10.39
CA PRO A 77 -15.71 -20.03 -10.73
C PRO A 77 -16.88 -19.49 -9.90
N LEU A 78 -16.62 -19.00 -8.69
CA LEU A 78 -17.63 -18.36 -7.83
C LEU A 78 -17.87 -16.90 -8.20
N TRP A 79 -17.03 -16.33 -9.06
CA TRP A 79 -17.07 -14.94 -9.53
C TRP A 79 -17.23 -13.92 -8.41
N PRO A 80 -16.43 -13.98 -7.33
CA PRO A 80 -16.56 -13.05 -6.23
C PRO A 80 -15.98 -11.68 -6.62
N ASP A 81 -16.65 -10.61 -6.21
CA ASP A 81 -16.06 -9.27 -6.28
C ASP A 81 -15.09 -9.02 -5.11
N ARG A 82 -14.23 -7.99 -5.27
CA ARG A 82 -13.22 -7.63 -4.27
C ARG A 82 -13.80 -7.24 -2.90
N VAL A 83 -14.99 -6.61 -2.89
CA VAL A 83 -15.63 -6.17 -1.64
C VAL A 83 -16.17 -7.37 -0.87
N SER A 84 -16.78 -8.34 -1.56
CA SER A 84 -17.26 -9.59 -0.95
C SER A 84 -16.13 -10.39 -0.33
N LEU A 85 -14.95 -10.46 -0.97
CA LEU A 85 -13.77 -11.11 -0.41
C LEU A 85 -13.26 -10.39 0.85
N ALA A 86 -13.15 -9.07 0.79
CA ALA A 86 -12.77 -8.25 1.94
C ALA A 86 -13.77 -8.37 3.10
N ALA A 87 -15.07 -8.45 2.78
CA ALA A 87 -16.12 -8.63 3.78
C ALA A 87 -16.03 -9.96 4.51
N LEU A 88 -15.56 -11.03 3.86
CA LEU A 88 -15.28 -12.31 4.54
C LEU A 88 -14.22 -12.15 5.62
N GLN A 89 -13.13 -11.48 5.30
CA GLN A 89 -12.07 -11.21 6.28
C GLN A 89 -12.58 -10.29 7.40
N ALA A 90 -13.23 -9.19 7.07
CA ALA A 90 -13.79 -8.27 8.07
C ALA A 90 -14.76 -8.98 9.03
N LYS A 91 -15.64 -9.84 8.50
CA LYS A 91 -16.59 -10.60 9.30
C LYS A 91 -15.90 -11.58 10.25
N LEU A 92 -14.84 -12.24 9.79
CA LEU A 92 -14.05 -13.15 10.61
C LEU A 92 -13.32 -12.39 11.75
N LEU A 93 -12.70 -11.26 11.43
CA LEU A 93 -11.99 -10.43 12.41
C LEU A 93 -12.94 -9.88 13.48
N LEU A 94 -14.13 -9.41 13.09
CA LEU A 94 -15.18 -8.97 14.02
C LEU A 94 -15.68 -10.12 14.88
N HIS A 95 -15.92 -11.30 14.31
CA HIS A 95 -16.40 -12.47 15.04
C HIS A 95 -15.37 -12.95 16.11
N GLN A 96 -14.09 -12.81 15.81
CA GLN A 96 -13.02 -13.17 16.72
C GLN A 96 -12.64 -12.02 17.68
N ASN A 97 -13.34 -10.89 17.65
CA ASN A 97 -13.04 -9.67 18.42
C ASN A 97 -11.61 -9.15 18.24
N LYS A 98 -11.04 -9.34 17.04
CA LYS A 98 -9.72 -8.78 16.69
C LYS A 98 -9.81 -7.32 16.24
N ILE A 99 -10.96 -6.91 15.79
CA ILE A 99 -11.34 -5.55 15.48
C ILE A 99 -12.78 -5.30 15.91
N THR A 100 -13.20 -4.05 15.93
CA THR A 100 -14.58 -3.63 16.22
C THR A 100 -15.16 -2.81 15.05
N GLN A 101 -16.48 -2.66 14.99
CA GLN A 101 -17.12 -1.77 14.03
C GLN A 101 -16.78 -0.30 14.30
N ASP A 102 -16.62 0.07 15.56
CA ASP A 102 -16.23 1.43 15.93
C ASP A 102 -14.83 1.78 15.44
N GLU A 103 -13.88 0.82 15.44
CA GLU A 103 -12.56 1.01 14.87
C GLU A 103 -12.60 1.16 13.34
N MET A 104 -13.47 0.41 12.66
CA MET A 104 -13.67 0.58 11.21
C MET A 104 -14.25 1.98 10.89
N MET A 105 -15.28 2.40 11.61
CA MET A 105 -15.87 3.73 11.50
C MET A 105 -14.85 4.83 11.78
N ALA A 106 -14.10 4.71 12.88
CA ALA A 106 -13.06 5.67 13.24
C ALA A 106 -11.98 5.76 12.15
N THR A 107 -11.62 4.63 11.53
CA THR A 107 -10.68 4.60 10.41
C THR A 107 -11.18 5.43 9.22
N VAL A 108 -12.44 5.27 8.84
CA VAL A 108 -13.03 6.02 7.71
C VAL A 108 -13.08 7.52 8.02
N ILE A 109 -13.55 7.90 9.21
CA ILE A 109 -13.63 9.30 9.63
C ILE A 109 -12.24 9.93 9.65
N GLN A 110 -11.27 9.28 10.28
CA GLN A 110 -9.90 9.75 10.37
C GLN A 110 -9.23 9.88 9.00
N SER A 111 -9.49 8.94 8.07
CA SER A 111 -8.97 9.02 6.69
C SER A 111 -9.47 10.29 5.99
N ARG A 112 -10.75 10.65 6.16
CA ARG A 112 -11.31 11.87 5.57
C ARG A 112 -10.76 13.15 6.22
N GLU A 113 -10.55 13.16 7.52
CA GLU A 113 -9.90 14.28 8.21
C GLU A 113 -8.48 14.48 7.70
N ASN A 114 -7.68 13.42 7.64
CA ASN A 114 -6.30 13.44 7.15
C ASN A 114 -6.23 13.89 5.68
N ALA A 115 -7.18 13.46 4.85
CA ALA A 115 -7.26 13.81 3.44
C ALA A 115 -7.36 15.30 3.17
N THR A 116 -7.86 16.10 4.11
CA THR A 116 -8.00 17.55 3.95
C THR A 116 -6.66 18.27 3.70
N SER A 117 -5.56 17.67 4.15
CA SER A 117 -4.20 18.18 3.93
C SER A 117 -3.50 17.58 2.71
N ASN A 118 -4.09 16.57 2.06
CA ASN A 118 -3.52 15.87 0.92
C ASN A 118 -4.11 16.38 -0.41
N PRO A 119 -3.35 17.12 -1.23
CA PRO A 119 -3.85 17.66 -2.50
C PRO A 119 -4.19 16.59 -3.53
N ASN A 120 -3.73 15.35 -3.34
CA ASN A 120 -3.97 14.22 -4.24
C ASN A 120 -5.17 13.36 -3.80
N ALA A 121 -5.77 13.63 -2.65
CA ALA A 121 -6.95 12.89 -2.19
C ALA A 121 -8.18 13.22 -3.05
N LEU A 122 -8.92 12.18 -3.42
CA LEU A 122 -10.17 12.32 -4.17
C LEU A 122 -11.37 12.62 -3.27
N LEU A 123 -11.34 12.09 -2.05
CA LEU A 123 -12.44 12.16 -1.09
C LEU A 123 -11.98 12.95 0.13
N THR A 124 -12.41 14.19 0.24
CA THR A 124 -12.00 15.14 1.28
C THR A 124 -13.18 15.65 2.15
N ASP A 125 -14.40 15.19 1.88
CA ASP A 125 -15.57 15.58 2.65
C ASP A 125 -15.46 15.04 4.09
N LEU A 126 -15.59 15.89 5.07
CA LEU A 126 -15.61 15.49 6.48
C LEU A 126 -16.85 14.65 6.78
N LEU A 127 -16.65 13.60 7.56
CA LEU A 127 -17.69 12.66 7.96
C LEU A 127 -17.97 12.74 9.45
N THR A 128 -19.23 12.49 9.81
CA THR A 128 -19.64 12.24 11.20
C THR A 128 -20.06 10.78 11.37
N GLU A 129 -20.18 10.34 12.61
CA GLU A 129 -20.68 8.99 12.93
C GLU A 129 -22.09 8.77 12.36
N GLU A 130 -22.95 9.80 12.39
CA GLU A 130 -24.33 9.71 11.86
C GLU A 130 -24.31 9.49 10.34
N ILE A 131 -23.42 10.18 9.60
CA ILE A 131 -23.27 10.03 8.16
C ILE A 131 -22.75 8.62 7.84
N TYR A 132 -21.72 8.15 8.55
CA TYR A 132 -21.22 6.80 8.36
C TYR A 132 -22.27 5.72 8.65
N ASN A 133 -23.01 5.86 9.77
CA ASN A 133 -24.04 4.90 10.16
C ASN A 133 -25.25 4.87 9.22
N ALA A 134 -25.51 5.96 8.53
CA ALA A 134 -26.57 6.06 7.52
C ALA A 134 -26.14 5.50 6.14
N ASP A 135 -24.85 5.21 5.95
CA ASP A 135 -24.35 4.70 4.67
C ASP A 135 -24.81 3.26 4.38
N SER A 136 -24.92 2.93 3.12
CA SER A 136 -25.43 1.64 2.63
C SER A 136 -24.41 0.53 2.81
N LEU A 137 -24.87 -0.65 3.25
CA LEU A 137 -24.08 -1.88 3.20
C LEU A 137 -23.92 -2.34 1.75
N VAL A 138 -22.66 -2.52 1.32
CA VAL A 138 -22.33 -3.10 0.01
C VAL A 138 -22.22 -4.62 0.15
N SER A 139 -21.43 -5.09 1.10
CA SER A 139 -21.31 -6.49 1.47
C SER A 139 -21.04 -6.57 2.97
N SER A 140 -22.02 -7.12 3.74
CA SER A 140 -21.92 -7.12 5.20
C SER A 140 -20.63 -7.77 5.72
N PRO A 141 -19.83 -7.11 6.59
CA PRO A 141 -20.18 -5.90 7.36
C PRO A 141 -19.79 -4.56 6.69
N LEU A 142 -19.22 -4.56 5.47
CA LEU A 142 -18.67 -3.37 4.82
C LEU A 142 -19.76 -2.47 4.23
N ARG A 143 -19.65 -1.18 4.51
CA ARG A 143 -20.41 -0.09 3.92
C ARG A 143 -19.68 0.44 2.68
N ALA A 144 -20.32 1.28 1.88
CA ALA A 144 -19.68 1.91 0.74
C ALA A 144 -18.47 2.77 1.16
N MET A 145 -18.56 3.45 2.30
CA MET A 145 -17.46 4.27 2.84
C MET A 145 -16.27 3.45 3.36
N ASP A 146 -16.46 2.16 3.66
CA ASP A 146 -15.39 1.24 4.03
C ASP A 146 -14.53 0.81 2.84
N CYS A 147 -14.94 1.15 1.63
CA CYS A 147 -14.32 0.72 0.38
C CYS A 147 -13.55 1.88 -0.28
N PRO A 148 -12.41 1.58 -0.93
CA PRO A 148 -11.65 2.61 -1.63
C PRO A 148 -12.38 3.07 -2.90
N PRO A 149 -12.27 4.35 -3.28
CA PRO A 149 -12.74 4.82 -4.56
C PRO A 149 -11.93 4.22 -5.71
N ILE A 150 -12.54 4.08 -6.89
CA ILE A 150 -11.80 3.80 -8.11
C ILE A 150 -11.03 5.08 -8.49
N SER A 151 -9.71 4.95 -8.62
CA SER A 151 -8.81 6.08 -8.81
C SER A 151 -7.88 5.86 -9.99
N ASP A 152 -7.57 6.95 -10.68
CA ASP A 152 -6.51 7.01 -11.69
C ASP A 152 -5.38 7.89 -11.15
N GLY A 153 -4.14 7.56 -11.48
CA GLY A 153 -2.99 8.34 -11.02
C GLY A 153 -1.66 7.66 -11.29
N ALA A 154 -0.62 8.26 -10.76
CA ALA A 154 0.75 7.75 -10.85
C ALA A 154 1.54 8.17 -9.62
N SER A 155 2.54 7.37 -9.26
CA SER A 155 3.53 7.68 -8.24
C SER A 155 4.92 7.42 -8.82
N ALA A 156 5.90 8.24 -8.42
CA ALA A 156 7.29 8.06 -8.82
C ALA A 156 8.23 8.42 -7.67
N MET A 157 9.36 7.70 -7.62
CA MET A 157 10.39 7.86 -6.60
C MET A 157 11.77 7.64 -7.19
N VAL A 158 12.76 8.33 -6.66
CA VAL A 158 14.18 8.05 -6.95
C VAL A 158 14.82 7.49 -5.70
N ILE A 159 15.53 6.37 -5.86
CA ILE A 159 16.44 5.83 -4.84
C ILE A 159 17.87 5.86 -5.36
N ALA A 160 18.84 5.92 -4.45
CA ALA A 160 20.25 6.03 -4.78
C ALA A 160 21.12 5.21 -3.83
N SER A 161 22.33 4.87 -4.29
CA SER A 161 23.38 4.34 -3.43
C SER A 161 23.79 5.40 -2.39
N GLU A 162 24.46 4.96 -1.31
CA GLU A 162 24.93 5.86 -0.25
C GLU A 162 25.78 7.00 -0.81
N GLU A 163 26.72 6.69 -1.68
CA GLU A 163 27.60 7.71 -2.30
C GLU A 163 26.81 8.74 -3.10
N LYS A 164 25.80 8.29 -3.85
CA LYS A 164 24.99 9.16 -4.70
C LYS A 164 23.92 9.93 -3.93
N ALA A 165 23.42 9.39 -2.83
CA ALA A 165 22.38 10.04 -2.04
C ALA A 165 22.84 11.44 -1.57
N TYR A 166 24.09 11.56 -1.13
CA TYR A 166 24.68 12.84 -0.68
C TYR A 166 24.93 13.85 -1.81
N GLU A 167 24.86 13.44 -3.08
CA GLU A 167 24.86 14.40 -4.20
C GLU A 167 23.50 15.10 -4.37
N PHE A 168 22.42 14.52 -3.83
CA PHE A 168 21.06 15.04 -3.94
C PHE A 168 20.58 15.77 -2.69
N THR A 169 21.00 15.31 -1.50
CA THR A 169 20.56 15.89 -0.23
C THR A 169 21.57 15.67 0.88
N ASP A 170 21.69 16.67 1.78
CA ASP A 170 22.52 16.55 2.98
C ASP A 170 21.88 15.67 4.08
N ASN A 171 20.58 15.38 3.97
CA ASN A 171 19.80 14.66 4.98
C ASN A 171 18.98 13.54 4.32
N PRO A 172 19.60 12.47 3.81
CA PRO A 172 18.89 11.36 3.20
C PRO A 172 18.05 10.60 4.24
N ILE A 173 16.95 10.02 3.76
CA ILE A 173 16.18 8.99 4.48
C ILE A 173 16.59 7.65 3.91
N TRP A 174 17.03 6.75 4.76
CA TRP A 174 17.53 5.46 4.36
C TRP A 174 16.45 4.40 4.32
N ILE A 175 16.51 3.52 3.33
CA ILE A 175 15.77 2.27 3.32
C ILE A 175 16.55 1.29 4.19
N GLU A 176 16.22 1.23 5.48
CA GLU A 176 16.94 0.38 6.44
C GLU A 176 16.63 -1.08 6.23
N GLY A 177 15.38 -1.39 5.88
CA GLY A 177 14.98 -2.74 5.56
C GLY A 177 13.69 -2.83 4.74
N ILE A 178 13.65 -3.85 3.90
CA ILE A 178 12.45 -4.29 3.20
C ILE A 178 12.33 -5.80 3.36
N ASP A 179 11.13 -6.26 3.73
CA ASP A 179 10.77 -7.68 3.66
C ASP A 179 9.41 -7.84 3.02
N HIS A 180 9.28 -8.87 2.19
CA HIS A 180 7.98 -9.21 1.60
C HIS A 180 7.82 -10.71 1.45
N SER A 181 6.59 -11.17 1.59
CA SER A 181 6.24 -12.56 1.36
C SER A 181 4.77 -12.71 0.97
N ILE A 182 4.45 -13.82 0.32
CA ILE A 182 3.12 -14.12 -0.19
C ILE A 182 2.56 -15.38 0.45
N GLU A 183 1.26 -15.37 0.75
CA GLU A 183 0.51 -16.53 1.20
C GLU A 183 -0.17 -17.25 0.02
N SER A 184 -0.77 -18.41 0.29
CA SER A 184 -1.53 -19.18 -0.71
C SER A 184 -2.58 -18.32 -1.42
N SER A 185 -2.73 -18.51 -2.73
CA SER A 185 -3.83 -17.93 -3.52
C SER A 185 -5.20 -18.49 -3.14
N ASN A 186 -5.24 -19.69 -2.56
CA ASN A 186 -6.49 -20.32 -2.11
C ASN A 186 -6.90 -19.75 -0.74
N LEU A 187 -7.92 -18.90 -0.73
CA LEU A 187 -8.47 -18.30 0.50
C LEU A 187 -8.91 -19.34 1.53
N GLY A 188 -9.42 -20.50 1.08
CA GLY A 188 -9.86 -21.58 1.97
C GLY A 188 -8.73 -22.31 2.71
N SER A 189 -7.48 -22.12 2.30
CA SER A 189 -6.30 -22.68 2.97
C SER A 189 -5.59 -21.70 3.90
N ARG A 190 -6.09 -20.46 3.99
CA ARG A 190 -5.53 -19.38 4.81
C ARG A 190 -6.41 -19.11 6.03
N ASP A 191 -5.79 -18.83 7.16
CA ASP A 191 -6.48 -18.18 8.28
C ASP A 191 -6.48 -16.66 8.06
N LEU A 192 -7.60 -16.15 7.52
CA LEU A 192 -7.75 -14.73 7.21
C LEU A 192 -7.76 -13.81 8.45
N SER A 193 -7.72 -14.38 9.64
CA SER A 193 -7.62 -13.64 10.90
C SER A 193 -6.19 -13.46 11.42
N THR A 194 -5.22 -13.94 10.66
CA THR A 194 -3.78 -13.81 10.92
C THR A 194 -3.08 -13.29 9.67
N SER A 195 -1.81 -12.89 9.81
CA SER A 195 -0.95 -12.56 8.67
C SER A 195 0.48 -13.05 8.96
N PRO A 196 0.78 -14.30 8.60
CA PRO A 196 2.14 -14.84 8.73
C PRO A 196 3.17 -14.01 7.99
N THR A 197 2.80 -13.40 6.85
CA THR A 197 3.69 -12.54 6.07
C THR A 197 4.13 -11.30 6.84
N ILE A 198 3.20 -10.64 7.55
CA ILE A 198 3.54 -9.50 8.42
C ILE A 198 4.39 -9.97 9.63
N GLN A 199 4.06 -11.11 10.22
CA GLN A 199 4.84 -11.64 11.34
C GLN A 199 6.28 -11.97 10.92
N ASN A 200 6.47 -12.54 9.72
CA ASN A 200 7.80 -12.79 9.17
C ASN A 200 8.57 -11.48 8.94
N ALA A 201 7.92 -10.46 8.38
CA ALA A 201 8.55 -9.16 8.15
C ALA A 201 9.00 -8.52 9.48
N ILE A 202 8.18 -8.57 10.53
CA ILE A 202 8.55 -8.08 11.86
C ILE A 202 9.82 -8.78 12.38
N GLN A 203 9.90 -10.09 12.21
CA GLN A 203 11.05 -10.89 12.66
C GLN A 203 12.29 -10.62 11.81
N ASN A 204 12.15 -10.66 10.49
CA ASN A 204 13.27 -10.52 9.55
C ASN A 204 13.90 -9.13 9.62
N LEU A 205 13.09 -8.09 9.82
CA LEU A 205 13.53 -6.71 9.94
C LEU A 205 13.79 -6.27 11.40
N ASN A 206 13.62 -7.16 12.39
CA ASN A 206 13.81 -6.88 13.82
C ASN A 206 13.01 -5.66 14.32
N LEU A 207 11.76 -5.48 13.86
CA LEU A 207 10.96 -4.30 14.13
C LEU A 207 10.44 -4.19 15.57
N THR A 208 10.51 -5.23 16.36
CA THR A 208 9.89 -5.32 17.71
C THR A 208 10.31 -4.21 18.68
N ASN A 209 11.56 -3.71 18.54
CA ASN A 209 12.12 -2.69 19.43
C ASN A 209 12.24 -1.30 18.76
N ILE A 210 11.68 -1.13 17.57
CA ILE A 210 11.71 0.15 16.87
C ILE A 210 10.49 0.96 17.28
N ASN A 211 10.72 2.21 17.68
CA ASN A 211 9.67 3.18 17.87
C ASN A 211 9.47 3.96 16.58
N PHE A 212 8.38 3.70 15.89
CA PHE A 212 8.02 4.44 14.69
C PHE A 212 7.36 5.77 15.05
N ASP A 213 7.70 6.80 14.30
CA ASP A 213 7.13 8.15 14.44
C ASP A 213 5.92 8.35 13.52
N VAL A 214 5.87 7.63 12.40
CA VAL A 214 4.81 7.68 11.39
C VAL A 214 4.69 6.35 10.67
N ALA A 215 3.47 6.01 10.22
CA ALA A 215 3.24 4.85 9.37
C ALA A 215 2.22 5.16 8.27
N GLU A 216 2.50 4.71 7.04
CA GLU A 216 1.53 4.72 5.93
C GLU A 216 1.27 3.28 5.49
N LEU A 217 0.03 2.85 5.59
CA LEU A 217 -0.40 1.50 5.31
C LEU A 217 -1.24 1.47 4.04
N HIS A 218 -0.83 0.69 3.06
CA HIS A 218 -1.65 0.39 1.89
C HIS A 218 -2.77 -0.57 2.28
N THR A 219 -3.83 -0.01 2.82
CA THR A 219 -5.04 -0.73 3.25
C THR A 219 -6.19 -0.34 2.34
N GLN A 220 -6.75 -1.31 1.61
CA GLN A 220 -7.83 -1.01 0.68
C GLN A 220 -9.17 -0.82 1.39
N PHE A 221 -9.37 -1.48 2.53
CA PHE A 221 -10.64 -1.47 3.27
C PHE A 221 -10.44 -1.04 4.72
N SER A 222 -11.46 -0.46 5.32
CA SER A 222 -11.38 0.12 6.67
C SER A 222 -10.94 -0.87 7.74
N HIS A 223 -11.36 -2.14 7.66
CA HIS A 223 -11.03 -3.18 8.65
C HIS A 223 -9.55 -3.56 8.65
N GLU A 224 -8.83 -3.33 7.56
CA GLU A 224 -7.42 -3.69 7.44
C GLU A 224 -6.52 -2.77 8.28
N VAL A 225 -6.91 -1.51 8.49
CA VAL A 225 -6.10 -0.54 9.28
C VAL A 225 -5.98 -0.99 10.74
N PRO A 226 -7.06 -1.18 11.53
CA PRO A 226 -6.94 -1.63 12.91
C PRO A 226 -6.26 -3.00 13.01
N PHE A 227 -6.50 -3.91 12.07
CA PHE A 227 -5.86 -5.21 12.03
C PHE A 227 -4.34 -5.11 11.84
N LEU A 228 -3.86 -4.34 10.87
CA LEU A 228 -2.42 -4.14 10.65
C LEU A 228 -1.77 -3.33 11.78
N ARG A 229 -2.46 -2.32 12.32
CA ARG A 229 -1.95 -1.55 13.47
C ARG A 229 -1.70 -2.43 14.70
N GLU A 230 -2.57 -3.40 14.95
CA GLU A 230 -2.36 -4.36 16.04
C GLU A 230 -1.17 -5.27 15.75
N LEU A 231 -1.09 -5.86 14.54
CA LEU A 231 -0.01 -6.76 14.15
C LEU A 231 1.37 -6.09 14.17
N LEU A 232 1.45 -4.85 13.66
CA LEU A 232 2.69 -4.07 13.57
C LEU A 232 3.01 -3.27 14.84
N ASN A 233 2.20 -3.41 15.89
CA ASN A 233 2.35 -2.66 17.15
C ASN A 233 2.35 -1.13 16.97
N LEU A 234 1.45 -0.61 16.13
CA LEU A 234 1.35 0.81 15.78
C LEU A 234 0.25 1.56 16.57
N LYS A 235 -0.14 1.08 17.75
CA LYS A 235 -1.30 1.63 18.52
C LYS A 235 -1.22 3.14 18.73
N ASN A 236 -0.02 3.65 19.02
CA ASN A 236 0.21 5.07 19.33
C ASN A 236 0.96 5.81 18.21
N VAL A 237 1.11 5.18 17.05
CA VAL A 237 1.79 5.76 15.89
C VAL A 237 0.77 6.45 15.00
N PRO A 238 0.98 7.73 14.62
CA PRO A 238 0.20 8.38 13.59
C PRO A 238 0.21 7.53 12.30
N THR A 239 -0.98 7.16 11.85
CA THR A 239 -1.12 6.21 10.74
C THR A 239 -1.98 6.82 9.64
N ASN A 240 -1.56 6.65 8.37
CA ASN A 240 -2.26 7.13 7.19
C ASN A 240 -2.60 8.64 7.27
N LEU A 241 -1.60 9.45 7.60
CA LEU A 241 -1.72 10.90 7.62
C LEU A 241 -2.09 11.48 6.25
N SER A 242 -1.81 10.73 5.17
CA SER A 242 -2.24 11.07 3.80
C SER A 242 -3.75 10.86 3.57
N GLY A 243 -4.46 10.20 4.49
CA GLY A 243 -5.80 9.65 4.33
C GLY A 243 -5.79 8.20 3.82
N GLY A 244 -4.66 7.73 3.31
CA GLY A 244 -4.48 6.37 2.81
C GLY A 244 -5.38 6.01 1.61
N PRO A 245 -5.46 4.73 1.22
CA PRO A 245 -6.23 4.28 0.07
C PRO A 245 -7.74 4.51 0.15
N LEU A 246 -8.31 4.72 1.34
CA LEU A 246 -9.75 5.02 1.49
C LEU A 246 -10.15 6.36 0.87
N VAL A 247 -9.20 7.23 0.59
CA VAL A 247 -9.47 8.53 -0.04
C VAL A 247 -8.92 8.66 -1.46
N GLY A 248 -8.16 7.64 -1.91
CA GLY A 248 -7.60 7.56 -3.26
C GLY A 248 -6.74 6.31 -3.38
N ASN A 249 -7.20 5.30 -4.12
CA ASN A 249 -6.47 4.03 -4.29
C ASN A 249 -6.15 3.80 -5.76
N VAL A 250 -4.97 4.20 -6.18
CA VAL A 250 -4.49 3.98 -7.55
C VAL A 250 -3.82 2.61 -7.62
N MET A 251 -4.47 1.66 -8.27
CA MET A 251 -3.88 0.35 -8.50
C MET A 251 -2.50 0.47 -9.16
N MET A 252 -1.59 -0.42 -8.80
CA MET A 252 -0.21 -0.52 -9.27
C MET A 252 0.74 0.56 -8.73
N CYS A 253 0.30 1.51 -7.91
CA CYS A 253 1.21 2.48 -7.29
C CYS A 253 0.80 2.95 -5.89
N ALA A 254 -0.28 2.43 -5.32
CA ALA A 254 -0.70 2.83 -3.99
C ALA A 254 0.28 2.39 -2.89
N GLY A 255 0.99 1.28 -3.09
CA GLY A 255 2.08 0.85 -2.21
C GLY A 255 3.30 1.76 -2.31
N LEU A 256 3.71 2.14 -3.53
CA LEU A 256 4.79 3.11 -3.72
C LEU A 256 4.41 4.48 -3.16
N ASP A 257 3.14 4.90 -3.31
CA ASP A 257 2.62 6.15 -2.74
C ASP A 257 2.70 6.13 -1.20
N ALA A 258 2.33 5.03 -0.55
CA ALA A 258 2.47 4.89 0.90
C ALA A 258 3.93 5.05 1.37
N ILE A 259 4.88 4.47 0.63
CA ILE A 259 6.32 4.65 0.91
C ILE A 259 6.73 6.10 0.71
N GLY A 260 6.29 6.72 -0.40
CA GLY A 260 6.54 8.12 -0.72
C GLY A 260 5.97 9.08 0.33
N LYS A 261 4.75 8.85 0.80
CA LYS A 261 4.12 9.64 1.86
C LYS A 261 4.85 9.50 3.20
N THR A 262 5.26 8.29 3.57
CA THR A 262 6.12 8.09 4.75
C THR A 262 7.38 8.92 4.66
N TYR A 263 8.09 8.87 3.52
CA TYR A 263 9.28 9.70 3.26
C TYR A 263 8.97 11.20 3.37
N GLU A 264 7.91 11.69 2.71
CA GLU A 264 7.53 13.11 2.73
C GLU A 264 7.28 13.61 4.16
N TYR A 265 6.56 12.85 4.99
CA TYR A 265 6.32 13.20 6.40
C TYR A 265 7.62 13.18 7.21
N MET A 266 8.48 12.18 7.02
CA MET A 266 9.76 12.11 7.70
C MET A 266 10.65 13.32 7.38
N VAL A 267 10.66 13.76 6.13
CA VAL A 267 11.43 14.95 5.70
C VAL A 267 10.83 16.20 6.31
N LYS A 268 9.52 16.39 6.16
CA LYS A 268 8.82 17.61 6.57
C LYS A 268 8.85 17.83 8.08
N GLU A 269 8.60 16.78 8.86
CA GLU A 269 8.48 16.85 10.32
C GLU A 269 9.78 16.42 11.04
N GLN A 270 10.85 16.15 10.28
CA GLN A 270 12.16 15.70 10.78
C GLN A 270 12.09 14.44 11.66
N LEU A 271 11.25 13.49 11.27
CA LEU A 271 11.02 12.25 12.02
C LEU A 271 12.19 11.26 11.84
N GLY A 272 12.43 10.43 12.85
CA GLY A 272 13.52 9.46 12.89
C GLY A 272 13.20 8.16 12.16
N ASN A 273 12.06 7.54 12.48
CA ASN A 273 11.68 6.23 11.96
C ASN A 273 10.29 6.25 11.35
N GLY A 274 10.20 5.76 10.13
CA GLY A 274 8.95 5.58 9.39
C GLY A 274 8.71 4.14 8.99
N LEU A 275 7.46 3.70 9.04
CA LEU A 275 7.03 2.42 8.52
C LEU A 275 6.10 2.62 7.33
N ALA A 276 6.38 1.95 6.23
CA ALA A 276 5.46 1.87 5.10
C ALA A 276 5.07 0.42 4.83
N HIS A 277 3.85 0.22 4.37
CA HIS A 277 3.33 -1.09 4.01
C HIS A 277 2.73 -1.05 2.61
N ALA A 278 2.98 -2.10 1.84
CA ALA A 278 2.32 -2.34 0.57
C ALA A 278 1.68 -3.73 0.55
N THR A 279 0.55 -3.87 -0.13
CA THR A 279 -0.13 -5.15 -0.26
C THR A 279 -0.59 -5.41 -1.69
N SER A 280 -0.73 -6.70 -2.03
CA SER A 280 -1.31 -7.18 -3.28
C SER A 280 -2.10 -8.46 -3.03
N GLY A 281 -3.11 -8.69 -3.86
CA GLY A 281 -4.01 -9.84 -3.72
C GLY A 281 -5.06 -9.66 -2.61
N PRO A 282 -6.10 -10.52 -2.61
CA PRO A 282 -7.23 -10.39 -1.70
C PRO A 282 -6.86 -10.72 -0.25
N CYS A 283 -7.46 -9.99 0.69
CA CYS A 283 -7.31 -10.22 2.13
C CYS A 283 -5.83 -10.21 2.56
N LEU A 284 -5.08 -9.19 2.16
CA LEU A 284 -3.67 -9.01 2.51
C LEU A 284 -2.81 -10.26 2.18
N GLN A 285 -2.99 -10.82 0.97
CA GLN A 285 -2.32 -12.06 0.56
C GLN A 285 -0.80 -11.90 0.44
N HIS A 286 -0.35 -10.82 -0.14
CA HIS A 286 1.06 -10.49 -0.32
C HIS A 286 1.34 -9.18 0.38
N ASN A 287 2.23 -9.19 1.34
CA ASN A 287 2.58 -8.01 2.11
C ASN A 287 4.07 -7.67 1.93
N MET A 288 4.34 -6.38 1.88
CA MET A 288 5.68 -5.81 1.97
C MET A 288 5.69 -4.81 3.13
N VAL A 289 6.71 -4.86 3.95
CA VAL A 289 6.98 -3.90 5.02
C VAL A 289 8.32 -3.22 4.74
N VAL A 290 8.33 -1.90 4.82
CA VAL A 290 9.50 -1.06 4.60
C VAL A 290 9.78 -0.26 5.85
N HIS A 291 11.00 -0.35 6.36
CA HIS A 291 11.51 0.51 7.42
C HIS A 291 12.36 1.61 6.80
N LEU A 292 11.97 2.85 7.04
CA LEU A 292 12.71 4.05 6.66
C LEU A 292 13.33 4.68 7.92
N GLU A 293 14.59 5.09 7.83
CA GLU A 293 15.30 5.71 8.94
C GLU A 293 16.03 6.98 8.50
N ARG A 294 15.96 8.00 9.34
CA ARG A 294 16.80 9.18 9.25
C ARG A 294 18.01 8.99 10.18
N GLN A 295 19.20 8.95 9.63
CA GLN A 295 20.41 8.99 10.45
C GLN A 295 20.54 10.35 11.15
N LYS A 296 20.96 10.31 12.40
CA LYS A 296 21.18 11.51 13.25
C LYS A 296 22.49 12.19 12.94
#